data_6c243d803b2d3832cc447ee5c0415cd9
#
_entry.id   6c243d803b2d3832cc447ee5c0415cd9
#
_cell.length_a   1.000
_cell.length_b   1.000
_cell.length_c   1.000
_cell.angle_alpha   90.00
_cell.angle_beta   90.00
_cell.angle_gamma   90.00
#
_symmetry.space_group_name_H-M   'P 1'
#
loop_
_entity.id
_entity.type
_entity.pdbx_description
1 polymer ?
#
loop_
_entity_poly.entity_id
_entity_poly.type
_entity_poly.pdbx_seq_one_letter_code
_entity_poly.pdbx_strand_id
1 'polypeptide(L)'
;KKDNNAMYIIVAAAVAFILRLILGAVYRGHNTDMSCFIGWSNAVFENGFGKFYTLDMFHDYPPGYMYVLYIVGAIEKLFGFSDGAQYALVKLPAIVCDILVGVLIYKVAKKKFSDGLSTMFASLYLFNPATIVNCSLWGQVDSVYTLFILLMIYFISEKKIIYSYFMFAICIFIKPQAFIFTPILIFGIIENVFIKDFSKEKLLKNLGFGVSAIILMVLLALPFGISNVIDQYTTTMASYPYLTVNAFNLWGALGKNWEGLSSFTTVIGYVFLIAIVAYSVYVFFKSKNNAKYYFVGALLAFMTYMLSTKMHD
;
A
#
# COMPACT_ATOMS: atom_id res chain seq x y z
N LYS A 1 -8.09 -38.48 -1.62
CA LYS A 1 -9.06 -37.48 -1.14
C LYS A 1 -8.53 -36.10 -1.56
N LYS A 2 -9.18 -35.44 -2.52
CA LYS A 2 -9.00 -34.01 -2.73
C LYS A 2 -9.53 -33.35 -1.46
N ASP A 3 -8.62 -32.87 -0.63
CA ASP A 3 -8.98 -32.21 0.61
C ASP A 3 -9.80 -30.96 0.32
N ASN A 4 -11.01 -30.89 0.90
CA ASN A 4 -11.90 -29.73 0.86
C ASN A 4 -11.34 -28.50 1.65
N ASN A 5 -10.03 -28.38 1.73
CA ASN A 5 -9.36 -27.40 2.58
C ASN A 5 -9.45 -25.97 2.03
N ALA A 6 -9.71 -25.80 0.71
CA ALA A 6 -10.06 -24.49 0.15
C ALA A 6 -11.35 -23.90 0.76
N MET A 7 -12.24 -24.74 1.31
CA MET A 7 -13.44 -24.28 1.97
C MET A 7 -13.13 -23.52 3.26
N TYR A 8 -12.10 -23.92 4.01
CA TYR A 8 -11.74 -23.24 5.26
C TYR A 8 -11.28 -21.81 5.03
N ILE A 9 -10.44 -21.56 4.02
CA ILE A 9 -10.02 -20.19 3.70
C ILE A 9 -11.17 -19.33 3.15
N ILE A 10 -12.09 -19.93 2.38
CA ILE A 10 -13.29 -19.23 1.89
C ILE A 10 -14.17 -18.82 3.06
N VAL A 11 -14.43 -19.74 4.00
CA VAL A 11 -15.21 -19.44 5.20
C VAL A 11 -14.53 -18.37 6.07
N ALA A 12 -13.22 -18.51 6.32
CA ALA A 12 -12.46 -17.52 7.10
C ALA A 12 -12.51 -16.13 6.44
N ALA A 13 -12.33 -16.06 5.12
CA ALA A 13 -12.40 -14.82 4.37
C ALA A 13 -13.81 -14.20 4.41
N ALA A 14 -14.87 -15.02 4.25
CA ALA A 14 -16.24 -14.54 4.31
C ALA A 14 -16.60 -14.02 5.71
N VAL A 15 -16.23 -14.73 6.78
CA VAL A 15 -16.45 -14.29 8.17
C VAL A 15 -15.70 -12.99 8.44
N ALA A 16 -14.41 -12.91 8.03
CA ALA A 16 -13.59 -11.72 8.19
C ALA A 16 -14.15 -10.51 7.40
N PHE A 17 -14.70 -10.74 6.20
CA PHE A 17 -15.36 -9.71 5.39
C PHE A 17 -16.62 -9.18 6.06
N ILE A 18 -17.53 -10.09 6.48
CA ILE A 18 -18.77 -9.72 7.14
C ILE A 18 -18.49 -8.95 8.44
N LEU A 19 -17.56 -9.44 9.27
CA LEU A 19 -17.13 -8.77 10.50
C LEU A 19 -16.67 -7.33 10.23
N ARG A 20 -15.77 -7.14 9.25
CA ARG A 20 -15.26 -5.82 8.89
C ARG A 20 -16.35 -4.91 8.35
N LEU A 21 -17.25 -5.44 7.54
CA LEU A 21 -18.36 -4.65 6.97
C LEU A 21 -19.32 -4.17 8.07
N ILE A 22 -19.68 -5.04 9.03
CA ILE A 22 -20.51 -4.67 10.18
C ILE A 22 -19.83 -3.59 11.02
N LEU A 23 -18.56 -3.80 11.38
CA LEU A 23 -17.79 -2.81 12.14
C LEU A 23 -17.66 -1.49 11.36
N GLY A 24 -17.41 -1.57 10.06
CA GLY A 24 -17.32 -0.40 9.19
C GLY A 24 -18.62 0.40 9.07
N ALA A 25 -19.78 -0.28 9.16
CA ALA A 25 -21.09 0.36 9.15
C ALA A 25 -21.46 0.98 10.50
N VAL A 26 -21.11 0.30 11.59
CA VAL A 26 -21.45 0.76 12.97
C VAL A 26 -20.60 1.95 13.41
N TYR A 27 -19.33 1.94 13.09
CA TYR A 27 -18.38 2.98 13.50
C TYR A 27 -18.04 3.91 12.34
N ARG A 28 -18.22 5.22 12.53
CA ARG A 28 -17.81 6.21 11.52
C ARG A 28 -16.32 6.10 11.18
N GLY A 29 -15.48 5.94 12.18
CA GLY A 29 -14.03 5.93 12.06
C GLY A 29 -13.40 7.25 12.50
N HIS A 30 -12.11 7.46 12.10
CA HIS A 30 -11.40 8.69 12.43
C HIS A 30 -12.05 9.89 11.74
N ASN A 31 -12.40 10.92 12.54
CA ASN A 31 -13.25 12.00 12.05
C ASN A 31 -12.65 12.73 10.84
N THR A 32 -11.37 13.07 10.89
CA THR A 32 -10.68 13.80 9.80
C THR A 32 -10.62 12.95 8.54
N ASP A 33 -10.09 11.72 8.64
CA ASP A 33 -9.88 10.85 7.47
C ASP A 33 -11.19 10.50 6.78
N MET A 34 -12.20 10.12 7.55
CA MET A 34 -13.51 9.80 6.98
C MET A 34 -14.18 11.02 6.37
N SER A 35 -14.02 12.21 6.96
CA SER A 35 -14.54 13.44 6.35
C SER A 35 -13.81 13.77 5.04
N CYS A 36 -12.49 13.55 4.98
CA CYS A 36 -11.72 13.70 3.75
C CYS A 36 -12.20 12.71 2.67
N PHE A 37 -12.29 11.42 2.97
CA PHE A 37 -12.69 10.42 1.98
C PHE A 37 -14.11 10.62 1.46
N ILE A 38 -15.07 10.96 2.33
CA ILE A 38 -16.44 11.31 1.94
C ILE A 38 -16.44 12.60 1.10
N GLY A 39 -15.75 13.65 1.56
CA GLY A 39 -15.66 14.91 0.84
C GLY A 39 -14.99 14.75 -0.52
N TRP A 40 -13.89 14.00 -0.61
CA TRP A 40 -13.19 13.74 -1.87
C TRP A 40 -14.00 12.87 -2.82
N SER A 41 -14.75 11.86 -2.32
CA SER A 41 -15.61 11.04 -3.18
C SER A 41 -16.69 11.87 -3.84
N ASN A 42 -17.36 12.76 -3.10
CA ASN A 42 -18.36 13.68 -3.63
C ASN A 42 -17.71 14.68 -4.60
N ALA A 43 -16.60 15.31 -4.20
CA ALA A 43 -15.93 16.33 -4.99
C ALA A 43 -15.43 15.79 -6.34
N VAL A 44 -14.77 14.62 -6.35
CA VAL A 44 -14.27 14.03 -7.60
C VAL A 44 -15.39 13.55 -8.49
N PHE A 45 -16.49 13.06 -7.94
CA PHE A 45 -17.65 12.64 -8.72
C PHE A 45 -18.40 13.83 -9.34
N GLU A 46 -18.64 14.88 -8.55
CA GLU A 46 -19.43 16.04 -9.00
C GLU A 46 -18.66 16.95 -9.96
N ASN A 47 -17.35 17.15 -9.73
CA ASN A 47 -16.53 18.09 -10.51
C ASN A 47 -15.66 17.40 -11.57
N GLY A 48 -15.52 16.06 -11.51
CA GLY A 48 -14.65 15.27 -12.36
C GLY A 48 -13.17 15.40 -12.01
N PHE A 49 -12.37 14.51 -12.58
CA PHE A 49 -10.94 14.38 -12.28
C PHE A 49 -10.15 15.67 -12.57
N GLY A 50 -10.46 16.34 -13.68
CA GLY A 50 -9.71 17.52 -14.15
C GLY A 50 -9.80 18.74 -13.24
N LYS A 51 -10.88 18.86 -12.48
CA LYS A 51 -11.08 19.98 -11.54
C LYS A 51 -10.71 19.63 -10.11
N PHE A 52 -10.58 18.35 -9.74
CA PHE A 52 -10.45 17.91 -8.36
C PHE A 52 -9.33 18.64 -7.62
N TYR A 53 -8.10 18.69 -8.17
CA TYR A 53 -6.97 19.34 -7.53
C TYR A 53 -6.96 20.88 -7.60
N THR A 54 -7.93 21.47 -8.29
CA THR A 54 -8.08 22.95 -8.34
C THR A 54 -9.17 23.46 -7.41
N LEU A 55 -9.87 22.58 -6.71
CA LEU A 55 -10.88 22.95 -5.73
C LEU A 55 -10.23 23.52 -4.47
N ASP A 56 -10.86 24.52 -3.87
CA ASP A 56 -10.45 25.08 -2.57
C ASP A 56 -10.88 24.13 -1.43
N MET A 57 -10.17 23.01 -1.33
CA MET A 57 -10.36 22.01 -0.27
C MET A 57 -9.03 21.34 0.06
N PHE A 58 -8.92 20.82 1.28
CA PHE A 58 -7.76 20.00 1.65
C PHE A 58 -7.71 18.71 0.83
N HIS A 59 -6.56 18.41 0.25
CA HIS A 59 -6.25 17.14 -0.39
C HIS A 59 -4.76 16.84 -0.27
N ASP A 60 -4.41 15.65 0.19
CA ASP A 60 -3.02 15.20 0.37
C ASP A 60 -2.72 13.84 -0.29
N TYR A 61 -3.72 13.23 -0.95
CA TYR A 61 -3.56 11.97 -1.66
C TYR A 61 -3.25 12.17 -3.14
N PRO A 62 -2.32 11.36 -3.70
CA PRO A 62 -2.13 11.24 -5.15
C PRO A 62 -3.37 10.71 -5.87
N PRO A 63 -3.43 10.85 -7.21
CA PRO A 63 -4.66 10.61 -7.97
C PRO A 63 -5.10 9.14 -8.02
N GLY A 64 -4.25 8.17 -7.70
CA GLY A 64 -4.60 6.75 -7.82
C GLY A 64 -5.81 6.34 -6.98
N TYR A 65 -5.91 6.85 -5.76
CA TYR A 65 -7.06 6.55 -4.90
C TYR A 65 -8.32 7.33 -5.31
N MET A 66 -8.19 8.46 -5.99
CA MET A 66 -9.34 9.26 -6.48
C MET A 66 -10.19 8.49 -7.49
N TYR A 67 -9.62 7.56 -8.25
CA TYR A 67 -10.39 6.67 -9.12
C TYR A 67 -11.33 5.76 -8.33
N VAL A 68 -10.87 5.25 -7.20
CA VAL A 68 -11.68 4.43 -6.29
C VAL A 68 -12.78 5.29 -5.67
N LEU A 69 -12.43 6.48 -5.19
CA LEU A 69 -13.37 7.41 -4.58
C LEU A 69 -14.43 7.92 -5.59
N TYR A 70 -14.07 8.07 -6.86
CA TYR A 70 -15.04 8.39 -7.90
C TYR A 70 -16.14 7.33 -8.00
N ILE A 71 -15.77 6.04 -7.95
CA ILE A 71 -16.74 4.93 -7.96
C ILE A 71 -17.59 4.96 -6.69
N VAL A 72 -16.97 5.20 -5.52
CA VAL A 72 -17.67 5.34 -4.25
C VAL A 72 -18.70 6.47 -4.32
N GLY A 73 -18.33 7.66 -4.80
CA GLY A 73 -19.23 8.80 -4.96
C GLY A 73 -20.37 8.53 -5.95
N ALA A 74 -20.08 7.83 -7.05
CA ALA A 74 -21.11 7.43 -8.03
C ALA A 74 -22.16 6.50 -7.41
N ILE A 75 -21.70 5.49 -6.63
CA ILE A 75 -22.60 4.53 -5.94
C ILE A 75 -23.42 5.26 -4.87
N GLU A 76 -22.77 6.14 -4.10
CA GLU A 76 -23.48 6.94 -3.09
C GLU A 76 -24.57 7.81 -3.69
N LYS A 77 -24.24 8.52 -4.77
CA LYS A 77 -25.22 9.37 -5.48
C LYS A 77 -26.38 8.59 -6.05
N LEU A 78 -26.13 7.35 -6.51
CA LEU A 78 -27.16 6.50 -7.09
C LEU A 78 -28.15 5.97 -6.05
N PHE A 79 -27.66 5.59 -4.86
CA PHE A 79 -28.45 4.90 -3.86
C PHE A 79 -28.89 5.77 -2.67
N GLY A 80 -28.23 6.91 -2.42
CA GLY A 80 -28.58 7.83 -1.32
C GLY A 80 -28.49 7.17 0.05
N PHE A 81 -27.35 6.59 0.37
CA PHE A 81 -27.17 5.80 1.59
C PHE A 81 -27.30 6.64 2.87
N SER A 82 -27.81 6.02 3.94
CA SER A 82 -27.71 6.54 5.29
C SER A 82 -26.27 6.44 5.84
N ASP A 83 -25.97 7.17 6.91
CA ASP A 83 -24.63 7.29 7.50
C ASP A 83 -23.86 5.96 7.61
N GLY A 84 -24.48 4.93 8.22
CA GLY A 84 -23.79 3.64 8.40
C GLY A 84 -23.47 2.95 7.09
N ALA A 85 -24.35 3.01 6.10
CA ALA A 85 -24.12 2.44 4.77
C ALA A 85 -23.06 3.25 4.00
N GLN A 86 -23.06 4.58 4.14
CA GLN A 86 -22.02 5.45 3.58
C GLN A 86 -20.65 5.13 4.17
N TYR A 87 -20.54 4.99 5.51
CA TYR A 87 -19.28 4.62 6.16
C TYR A 87 -18.75 3.27 5.66
N ALA A 88 -19.64 2.28 5.56
CA ALA A 88 -19.29 0.96 5.03
C ALA A 88 -18.84 1.04 3.57
N LEU A 89 -19.52 1.82 2.74
CA LEU A 89 -19.17 2.00 1.32
C LEU A 89 -17.78 2.63 1.14
N VAL A 90 -17.48 3.68 1.88
CA VAL A 90 -16.17 4.36 1.82
C VAL A 90 -15.02 3.43 2.24
N LYS A 91 -15.26 2.55 3.23
CA LYS A 91 -14.27 1.59 3.73
C LYS A 91 -14.20 0.31 2.90
N LEU A 92 -15.21 0.03 2.09
CA LEU A 92 -15.33 -1.22 1.33
C LEU A 92 -14.10 -1.55 0.48
N PRO A 93 -13.45 -0.59 -0.24
CA PRO A 93 -12.24 -0.87 -1.01
C PRO A 93 -11.09 -1.39 -0.15
N ALA A 94 -10.86 -0.79 1.04
CA ALA A 94 -9.84 -1.24 1.97
C ALA A 94 -10.19 -2.61 2.56
N ILE A 95 -11.45 -2.85 2.93
CA ILE A 95 -11.94 -4.15 3.41
C ILE A 95 -11.72 -5.25 2.38
N VAL A 96 -12.08 -5.00 1.11
CA VAL A 96 -11.86 -5.97 0.02
C VAL A 96 -10.38 -6.27 -0.15
N CYS A 97 -9.52 -5.24 -0.13
CA CYS A 97 -8.08 -5.42 -0.26
C CYS A 97 -7.50 -6.22 0.91
N ASP A 98 -7.96 -6.02 2.15
CA ASP A 98 -7.56 -6.82 3.31
C ASP A 98 -7.89 -8.30 3.12
N ILE A 99 -9.10 -8.62 2.63
CA ILE A 99 -9.48 -9.99 2.35
C ILE A 99 -8.58 -10.59 1.26
N LEU A 100 -8.29 -9.84 0.20
CA LEU A 100 -7.39 -10.27 -0.88
C LEU A 100 -5.95 -10.50 -0.39
N VAL A 101 -5.46 -9.68 0.56
CA VAL A 101 -4.17 -9.91 1.22
C VAL A 101 -4.19 -11.25 1.97
N GLY A 102 -5.23 -11.52 2.76
CA GLY A 102 -5.37 -12.82 3.45
C GLY A 102 -5.37 -14.01 2.48
N VAL A 103 -6.10 -13.91 1.37
CA VAL A 103 -6.11 -14.93 0.31
C VAL A 103 -4.73 -15.06 -0.35
N LEU A 104 -4.01 -13.97 -0.56
CA LEU A 104 -2.65 -14.00 -1.10
C LEU A 104 -1.68 -14.68 -0.14
N ILE A 105 -1.77 -14.41 1.17
CA ILE A 105 -0.99 -15.10 2.20
C ILE A 105 -1.23 -16.62 2.14
N TYR A 106 -2.49 -17.06 2.10
CA TYR A 106 -2.84 -18.47 1.92
C TYR A 106 -2.17 -19.05 0.66
N LYS A 107 -2.33 -18.38 -0.48
CA LYS A 107 -1.78 -18.83 -1.76
C LYS A 107 -0.25 -18.97 -1.74
N VAL A 108 0.45 -18.05 -1.10
CA VAL A 108 1.91 -18.10 -0.96
C VAL A 108 2.32 -19.20 0.02
N ALA A 109 1.65 -19.30 1.17
CA ALA A 109 1.94 -20.31 2.19
C ALA A 109 1.71 -21.74 1.67
N LYS A 110 0.66 -21.94 0.89
CA LYS A 110 0.29 -23.26 0.32
C LYS A 110 1.37 -23.87 -0.57
N LYS A 111 2.32 -23.06 -1.07
CA LYS A 111 3.46 -23.58 -1.83
C LYS A 111 4.45 -24.41 -1.00
N LYS A 112 4.44 -24.23 0.33
CA LYS A 112 5.40 -24.87 1.25
C LYS A 112 4.74 -25.60 2.41
N PHE A 113 3.49 -25.29 2.73
CA PHE A 113 2.78 -25.79 3.90
C PHE A 113 1.48 -26.49 3.50
N SER A 114 0.94 -27.29 4.43
CA SER A 114 -0.38 -27.91 4.29
C SER A 114 -1.48 -26.84 4.18
N ASP A 115 -2.64 -27.24 3.66
CA ASP A 115 -3.81 -26.35 3.56
C ASP A 115 -4.22 -25.78 4.92
N GLY A 116 -4.25 -26.63 5.96
CA GLY A 116 -4.62 -26.18 7.31
C GLY A 116 -3.66 -25.12 7.86
N LEU A 117 -2.36 -25.35 7.72
CA LEU A 117 -1.34 -24.38 8.19
C LEU A 117 -1.36 -23.08 7.35
N SER A 118 -1.61 -23.21 6.04
CA SER A 118 -1.74 -22.05 5.15
C SER A 118 -2.98 -21.20 5.49
N THR A 119 -4.10 -21.88 5.81
CA THR A 119 -5.32 -21.22 6.29
C THR A 119 -5.09 -20.55 7.65
N MET A 120 -4.33 -21.18 8.55
CA MET A 120 -3.98 -20.58 9.83
C MET A 120 -3.19 -19.29 9.64
N PHE A 121 -2.15 -19.26 8.79
CA PHE A 121 -1.40 -18.03 8.50
C PHE A 121 -2.28 -16.93 7.91
N ALA A 122 -3.16 -17.26 6.97
CA ALA A 122 -4.13 -16.31 6.43
C ALA A 122 -5.07 -15.79 7.51
N SER A 123 -5.55 -16.68 8.39
CA SER A 123 -6.48 -16.32 9.48
C SER A 123 -5.80 -15.41 10.51
N LEU A 124 -4.52 -15.63 10.82
CA LEU A 124 -3.74 -14.72 11.68
C LEU A 124 -3.71 -13.29 11.14
N TYR A 125 -3.70 -13.11 9.82
CA TYR A 125 -3.83 -11.79 9.19
C TYR A 125 -5.29 -11.32 9.18
N LEU A 126 -6.20 -12.16 8.69
CA LEU A 126 -7.62 -11.81 8.52
C LEU A 126 -8.30 -11.42 9.84
N PHE A 127 -7.90 -12.02 10.95
CA PHE A 127 -8.44 -11.73 12.28
C PHE A 127 -7.45 -10.95 13.17
N ASN A 128 -6.39 -10.35 12.58
CA ASN A 128 -5.50 -9.49 13.31
C ASN A 128 -6.23 -8.22 13.76
N PRO A 129 -6.29 -7.93 15.07
CA PRO A 129 -6.97 -6.73 15.56
C PRO A 129 -6.45 -5.42 14.94
N ALA A 130 -5.14 -5.30 14.69
CA ALA A 130 -4.56 -4.10 14.10
C ALA A 130 -5.09 -3.84 12.68
N THR A 131 -5.18 -4.87 11.84
CA THR A 131 -5.72 -4.71 10.47
C THR A 131 -7.22 -4.41 10.50
N ILE A 132 -7.99 -5.05 11.41
CA ILE A 132 -9.42 -4.78 11.58
C ILE A 132 -9.64 -3.34 12.06
N VAL A 133 -8.87 -2.89 13.04
CA VAL A 133 -8.94 -1.51 13.55
C VAL A 133 -8.60 -0.52 12.45
N ASN A 134 -7.51 -0.71 11.73
CA ASN A 134 -7.05 0.19 10.68
C ASN A 134 -8.10 0.37 9.57
N CYS A 135 -8.60 -0.69 8.96
CA CYS A 135 -9.51 -0.56 7.83
C CYS A 135 -10.98 -0.32 8.23
N SER A 136 -11.48 -0.93 9.32
CA SER A 136 -12.90 -0.96 9.62
C SER A 136 -13.32 0.00 10.73
N LEU A 137 -12.51 0.13 11.79
CA LEU A 137 -12.81 1.07 12.88
C LEU A 137 -12.24 2.45 12.62
N TRP A 138 -11.00 2.57 12.13
CA TRP A 138 -10.40 3.85 11.76
C TRP A 138 -10.91 4.36 10.41
N GLY A 139 -10.90 3.51 9.39
CA GLY A 139 -11.30 3.82 8.01
C GLY A 139 -10.12 4.15 7.10
N GLN A 140 -8.88 3.76 7.48
CA GLN A 140 -7.70 3.97 6.65
C GLN A 140 -7.67 3.05 5.43
N VAL A 141 -7.01 3.53 4.38
CA VAL A 141 -6.93 2.85 3.08
C VAL A 141 -5.62 2.08 2.86
N ASP A 142 -4.86 1.85 3.93
CA ASP A 142 -3.52 1.25 3.86
C ASP A 142 -3.53 -0.17 3.28
N SER A 143 -4.61 -0.91 3.46
CA SER A 143 -4.79 -2.23 2.87
C SER A 143 -4.73 -2.20 1.35
N VAL A 144 -5.14 -1.09 0.73
CA VAL A 144 -5.15 -0.96 -0.74
C VAL A 144 -3.72 -0.95 -1.27
N TYR A 145 -2.88 -0.04 -0.77
CA TYR A 145 -1.49 -0.01 -1.26
C TYR A 145 -0.69 -1.23 -0.79
N THR A 146 -0.99 -1.78 0.41
CA THR A 146 -0.36 -3.00 0.93
C THR A 146 -0.60 -4.19 0.00
N LEU A 147 -1.82 -4.34 -0.54
CA LEU A 147 -2.12 -5.39 -1.51
C LEU A 147 -1.22 -5.27 -2.75
N PHE A 148 -1.07 -4.08 -3.31
CA PHE A 148 -0.24 -3.87 -4.51
C PHE A 148 1.25 -4.10 -4.23
N ILE A 149 1.78 -3.70 -3.06
CA ILE A 149 3.15 -4.04 -2.64
C ILE A 149 3.33 -5.55 -2.54
N LEU A 150 2.42 -6.25 -1.88
CA LEU A 150 2.50 -7.72 -1.76
C LEU A 150 2.36 -8.41 -3.10
N LEU A 151 1.52 -7.91 -4.02
CA LEU A 151 1.44 -8.41 -5.40
C LEU A 151 2.73 -8.16 -6.17
N MET A 152 3.36 -6.99 -6.02
CA MET A 152 4.69 -6.71 -6.59
C MET A 152 5.71 -7.76 -6.12
N ILE A 153 5.81 -7.98 -4.80
CA ILE A 153 6.72 -8.97 -4.21
C ILE A 153 6.39 -10.39 -4.71
N TYR A 154 5.11 -10.74 -4.73
CA TYR A 154 4.64 -12.02 -5.23
C TYR A 154 5.06 -12.25 -6.69
N PHE A 155 4.84 -11.29 -7.58
CA PHE A 155 5.23 -11.42 -8.98
C PHE A 155 6.74 -11.48 -9.19
N ILE A 156 7.54 -10.77 -8.39
CA ILE A 156 9.00 -10.95 -8.39
C ILE A 156 9.35 -12.38 -8.00
N SER A 157 8.78 -12.89 -6.90
CA SER A 157 9.06 -14.25 -6.40
C SER A 157 8.65 -15.34 -7.40
N GLU A 158 7.64 -15.06 -8.24
CA GLU A 158 7.18 -15.93 -9.34
C GLU A 158 7.90 -15.71 -10.66
N LYS A 159 8.92 -14.85 -10.71
CA LYS A 159 9.68 -14.49 -11.94
C LYS A 159 8.81 -13.84 -13.03
N LYS A 160 7.69 -13.25 -12.64
CA LYS A 160 6.76 -12.52 -13.50
C LYS A 160 7.03 -11.02 -13.41
N ILE A 161 8.27 -10.61 -13.65
CA ILE A 161 8.79 -9.27 -13.34
C ILE A 161 7.98 -8.11 -13.97
N ILE A 162 7.39 -8.30 -15.16
CA ILE A 162 6.56 -7.28 -15.82
C ILE A 162 5.40 -6.81 -14.93
N TYR A 163 4.68 -7.76 -14.31
CA TYR A 163 3.55 -7.42 -13.44
C TYR A 163 4.00 -6.64 -12.19
N SER A 164 5.24 -6.87 -11.73
CA SER A 164 5.80 -6.15 -10.59
C SER A 164 5.99 -4.67 -10.88
N TYR A 165 6.40 -4.31 -12.09
CA TYR A 165 6.51 -2.91 -12.50
C TYR A 165 5.14 -2.20 -12.46
N PHE A 166 4.10 -2.84 -12.99
CA PHE A 166 2.76 -2.27 -12.97
C PHE A 166 2.19 -2.17 -11.55
N MET A 167 2.36 -3.21 -10.71
CA MET A 167 1.91 -3.16 -9.32
C MET A 167 2.61 -2.05 -8.54
N PHE A 168 3.91 -1.87 -8.76
CA PHE A 168 4.68 -0.79 -8.13
C PHE A 168 4.23 0.59 -8.60
N ALA A 169 4.03 0.78 -9.91
CA ALA A 169 3.53 2.03 -10.47
C ALA A 169 2.16 2.41 -9.90
N ILE A 170 1.22 1.46 -9.85
CA ILE A 170 -0.09 1.67 -9.23
C ILE A 170 0.06 2.03 -7.75
N CYS A 171 0.95 1.34 -7.03
CA CYS A 171 1.16 1.57 -5.62
C CYS A 171 1.68 2.99 -5.32
N ILE A 172 2.69 3.46 -6.06
CA ILE A 172 3.20 4.84 -5.97
C ILE A 172 2.07 5.84 -6.28
N PHE A 173 1.22 5.50 -7.26
CA PHE A 173 0.11 6.35 -7.68
C PHE A 173 -1.00 6.45 -6.62
N ILE A 174 -1.10 5.45 -5.70
CA ILE A 174 -2.01 5.48 -4.55
C ILE A 174 -1.39 6.20 -3.36
N LYS A 175 -0.15 5.84 -2.98
CA LYS A 175 0.57 6.44 -1.85
C LYS A 175 2.07 6.57 -2.15
N PRO A 176 2.69 7.76 -1.99
CA PRO A 176 4.13 7.96 -2.22
C PRO A 176 5.02 7.11 -1.31
N GLN A 177 4.53 6.71 -0.14
CA GLN A 177 5.25 5.83 0.80
C GLN A 177 5.70 4.52 0.15
N ALA A 178 5.08 4.10 -0.96
CA ALA A 178 5.49 2.95 -1.74
C ALA A 178 6.95 3.02 -2.24
N PHE A 179 7.53 4.21 -2.36
CA PHE A 179 8.95 4.37 -2.74
C PHE A 179 9.93 3.67 -1.80
N ILE A 180 9.56 3.43 -0.54
CA ILE A 180 10.36 2.65 0.43
C ILE A 180 10.67 1.25 -0.11
N PHE A 181 9.78 0.67 -0.94
CA PHE A 181 9.93 -0.67 -1.49
C PHE A 181 10.69 -0.73 -2.83
N THR A 182 11.17 0.41 -3.35
CA THR A 182 12.00 0.46 -4.57
C THR A 182 13.17 -0.55 -4.55
N PRO A 183 13.90 -0.76 -3.44
CA PRO A 183 14.98 -1.75 -3.40
C PRO A 183 14.53 -3.15 -3.79
N ILE A 184 13.31 -3.56 -3.46
CA ILE A 184 12.81 -4.91 -3.81
C ILE A 184 12.65 -5.06 -5.32
N LEU A 185 12.10 -4.06 -6.00
CA LEU A 185 11.98 -4.08 -7.45
C LEU A 185 13.37 -4.12 -8.11
N ILE A 186 14.31 -3.32 -7.62
CA ILE A 186 15.71 -3.32 -8.09
C ILE A 186 16.33 -4.71 -7.90
N PHE A 187 16.16 -5.35 -6.75
CA PHE A 187 16.65 -6.70 -6.50
C PHE A 187 16.04 -7.73 -7.46
N GLY A 188 14.75 -7.60 -7.76
CA GLY A 188 14.09 -8.43 -8.78
C GLY A 188 14.71 -8.27 -10.16
N ILE A 189 15.02 -7.04 -10.56
CA ILE A 189 15.70 -6.71 -11.82
C ILE A 189 17.12 -7.30 -11.84
N ILE A 190 17.89 -7.08 -10.77
CA ILE A 190 19.27 -7.60 -10.64
C ILE A 190 19.27 -9.14 -10.76
N GLU A 191 18.36 -9.82 -10.05
CA GLU A 191 18.27 -11.28 -10.13
C GLU A 191 17.86 -11.75 -11.53
N ASN A 192 16.94 -11.05 -12.18
CA ASN A 192 16.43 -11.40 -13.49
C ASN A 192 17.48 -11.21 -14.61
N VAL A 193 18.27 -10.13 -14.53
CA VAL A 193 19.17 -9.69 -15.61
C VAL A 193 20.61 -10.15 -15.39
N PHE A 194 21.13 -10.11 -14.14
CA PHE A 194 22.58 -10.18 -13.90
C PHE A 194 23.04 -11.43 -13.13
N ILE A 195 22.22 -12.00 -12.22
CA ILE A 195 22.75 -13.01 -11.26
C ILE A 195 22.99 -14.38 -11.91
N LYS A 196 22.15 -14.80 -12.85
CA LYS A 196 22.32 -16.14 -13.45
C LYS A 196 23.20 -16.11 -14.69
N ASP A 197 22.77 -15.39 -15.70
CA ASP A 197 23.50 -15.13 -16.94
C ASP A 197 23.08 -13.76 -17.43
N PHE A 198 24.04 -12.84 -17.56
CA PHE A 198 23.75 -11.54 -18.15
C PHE A 198 23.19 -11.70 -19.55
N SER A 199 22.06 -11.08 -19.81
CA SER A 199 21.41 -11.07 -21.11
C SER A 199 20.99 -9.66 -21.49
N LYS A 200 21.56 -9.15 -22.58
CA LYS A 200 21.17 -7.85 -23.17
C LYS A 200 19.67 -7.82 -23.51
N GLU A 201 19.13 -8.95 -23.96
CA GLU A 201 17.69 -9.07 -24.25
C GLU A 201 16.84 -8.90 -22.98
N LYS A 202 17.21 -9.54 -21.87
CA LYS A 202 16.51 -9.36 -20.59
C LYS A 202 16.62 -7.93 -20.09
N LEU A 203 17.78 -7.29 -20.24
CA LEU A 203 17.96 -5.89 -19.88
C LEU A 203 17.03 -4.98 -20.68
N LEU A 204 17.01 -5.13 -22.01
CA LEU A 204 16.13 -4.34 -22.88
C LEU A 204 14.64 -4.58 -22.57
N LYS A 205 14.23 -5.83 -22.29
CA LYS A 205 12.87 -6.14 -21.83
C LYS A 205 12.53 -5.43 -20.52
N ASN A 206 13.42 -5.45 -19.52
CA ASN A 206 13.20 -4.75 -18.26
C ASN A 206 13.11 -3.23 -18.45
N LEU A 207 13.93 -2.63 -19.31
CA LEU A 207 13.81 -1.22 -19.67
C LEU A 207 12.45 -0.94 -20.33
N GLY A 208 12.02 -1.79 -21.26
CA GLY A 208 10.69 -1.70 -21.87
C GLY A 208 9.55 -1.79 -20.85
N PHE A 209 9.66 -2.68 -19.88
CA PHE A 209 8.66 -2.78 -18.79
C PHE A 209 8.63 -1.52 -17.93
N GLY A 210 9.80 -0.93 -17.60
CA GLY A 210 9.89 0.34 -16.88
C GLY A 210 9.22 1.47 -17.66
N VAL A 211 9.52 1.61 -18.94
CA VAL A 211 8.88 2.59 -19.82
C VAL A 211 7.36 2.37 -19.88
N SER A 212 6.90 1.13 -20.03
CA SER A 212 5.46 0.81 -20.04
C SER A 212 4.77 1.19 -18.71
N ALA A 213 5.44 0.98 -17.58
CA ALA A 213 4.91 1.39 -16.27
C ALA A 213 4.83 2.91 -16.13
N ILE A 214 5.82 3.65 -16.64
CA ILE A 214 5.80 5.12 -16.67
C ILE A 214 4.67 5.61 -17.60
N ILE A 215 4.51 5.00 -18.78
CA ILE A 215 3.39 5.32 -19.67
C ILE A 215 2.05 5.11 -18.97
N LEU A 216 1.88 4.01 -18.23
CA LEU A 216 0.67 3.78 -17.44
C LEU A 216 0.44 4.92 -16.42
N MET A 217 1.47 5.32 -15.69
CA MET A 217 1.36 6.44 -14.72
C MET A 217 0.96 7.74 -15.42
N VAL A 218 1.55 8.05 -16.57
CA VAL A 218 1.20 9.24 -17.36
C VAL A 218 -0.25 9.17 -17.82
N LEU A 219 -0.69 8.04 -18.37
CA LEU A 219 -2.08 7.84 -18.81
C LEU A 219 -3.09 8.01 -17.67
N LEU A 220 -2.74 7.50 -16.47
CA LEU A 220 -3.57 7.68 -15.27
C LEU A 220 -3.51 9.12 -14.71
N ALA A 221 -2.47 9.89 -15.00
CA ALA A 221 -2.35 11.29 -14.58
C ALA A 221 -3.11 12.25 -15.52
N LEU A 222 -3.23 11.92 -16.81
CA LEU A 222 -3.83 12.79 -17.82
C LEU A 222 -5.20 13.37 -17.44
N PRO A 223 -6.17 12.59 -16.91
CA PRO A 223 -7.48 13.12 -16.55
C PRO A 223 -7.45 14.21 -15.49
N PHE A 224 -6.42 14.23 -14.62
CA PHE A 224 -6.25 15.22 -13.55
C PHE A 224 -5.44 16.45 -13.98
N GLY A 225 -4.75 16.38 -15.13
CA GLY A 225 -3.72 17.33 -15.54
C GLY A 225 -2.36 17.01 -14.94
N ILE A 226 -1.36 16.78 -15.78
CA ILE A 226 -0.02 16.33 -15.35
C ILE A 226 0.62 17.33 -14.38
N SER A 227 0.49 18.64 -14.61
CA SER A 227 1.01 19.68 -13.70
C SER A 227 0.40 19.55 -12.32
N ASN A 228 -0.94 19.43 -12.21
CA ASN A 228 -1.61 19.29 -10.93
C ASN A 228 -1.16 18.04 -10.16
N VAL A 229 -0.90 16.94 -10.87
CA VAL A 229 -0.40 15.70 -10.27
C VAL A 229 1.02 15.89 -9.75
N ILE A 230 1.91 16.55 -10.50
CA ILE A 230 3.28 16.84 -10.05
C ILE A 230 3.25 17.76 -8.83
N ASP A 231 2.46 18.81 -8.86
CA ASP A 231 2.29 19.75 -7.75
C ASP A 231 1.75 19.03 -6.51
N GLN A 232 0.78 18.11 -6.69
CA GLN A 232 0.24 17.29 -5.60
C GLN A 232 1.33 16.41 -4.95
N TYR A 233 2.17 15.73 -5.74
CA TYR A 233 3.27 14.93 -5.20
C TYR A 233 4.29 15.79 -4.44
N THR A 234 4.68 16.93 -5.00
CA THR A 234 5.66 17.83 -4.35
C THR A 234 5.11 18.39 -3.04
N THR A 235 3.86 18.81 -3.02
CA THR A 235 3.18 19.32 -1.83
C THR A 235 3.04 18.24 -0.77
N THR A 236 2.55 17.05 -1.13
CA THR A 236 2.39 15.92 -0.21
C THR A 236 3.73 15.49 0.40
N MET A 237 4.80 15.43 -0.40
CA MET A 237 6.13 15.08 0.12
C MET A 237 6.75 16.16 1.01
N ALA A 238 6.38 17.42 0.81
CA ALA A 238 6.80 18.55 1.66
C ALA A 238 5.98 18.66 2.96
N SER A 239 4.78 18.09 2.98
CA SER A 239 3.88 18.11 4.14
C SER A 239 4.51 17.40 5.34
N TYR A 240 4.06 17.78 6.53
CA TYR A 240 4.49 17.19 7.79
C TYR A 240 6.01 17.24 8.02
N PRO A 241 6.63 18.45 8.12
CA PRO A 241 8.07 18.61 8.35
C PRO A 241 8.45 18.32 9.81
N TYR A 242 7.91 17.24 10.38
CA TYR A 242 8.10 16.84 11.78
C TYR A 242 8.91 15.54 11.86
N LEU A 243 9.52 15.30 13.03
CA LEU A 243 10.23 14.05 13.31
C LEU A 243 9.29 12.85 13.28
N THR A 244 8.17 12.99 13.97
CA THR A 244 7.09 12.02 13.99
C THR A 244 5.77 12.72 14.30
N VAL A 245 4.67 12.20 13.79
CA VAL A 245 3.32 12.67 14.06
C VAL A 245 2.48 11.49 14.51
N ASN A 246 2.23 11.40 15.80
CA ASN A 246 1.46 10.34 16.47
C ASN A 246 1.92 8.89 16.21
N ALA A 247 3.03 8.69 15.50
CA ALA A 247 3.52 7.35 15.19
C ALA A 247 4.23 6.71 16.39
N PHE A 248 3.94 5.44 16.65
CA PHE A 248 4.58 4.63 17.69
C PHE A 248 5.95 4.13 17.23
N ASN A 249 6.93 5.03 17.12
CA ASN A 249 8.27 4.78 16.64
C ASN A 249 9.35 5.29 17.61
N LEU A 250 10.64 5.17 17.23
CA LEU A 250 11.77 5.63 18.05
C LEU A 250 11.62 7.09 18.48
N TRP A 251 11.23 7.97 17.55
CA TRP A 251 11.11 9.40 17.81
C TRP A 251 9.95 9.72 18.75
N GLY A 252 8.82 9.01 18.60
CA GLY A 252 7.70 9.09 19.55
C GLY A 252 8.08 8.61 20.95
N ALA A 253 8.85 7.50 21.04
CA ALA A 253 9.36 6.99 22.32
C ALA A 253 10.35 7.95 22.99
N LEU A 254 11.08 8.76 22.23
CA LEU A 254 11.97 9.80 22.71
C LEU A 254 11.24 11.13 23.03
N GLY A 255 9.91 11.15 22.98
CA GLY A 255 9.10 12.35 23.27
C GLY A 255 9.16 13.43 22.18
N LYS A 256 9.57 13.08 20.94
CA LYS A 256 9.76 14.01 19.82
C LYS A 256 8.54 14.13 18.92
N ASN A 257 7.33 13.87 19.45
CA ASN A 257 6.08 13.99 18.70
C ASN A 257 5.80 15.47 18.37
N TRP A 258 5.49 15.78 17.12
CA TRP A 258 5.26 17.13 16.60
C TRP A 258 6.48 18.07 16.68
N GLU A 259 7.68 17.56 16.94
CA GLU A 259 8.91 18.37 16.91
C GLU A 259 9.38 18.51 15.47
N GLY A 260 9.71 19.75 15.09
CA GLY A 260 10.19 20.07 13.74
C GLY A 260 11.52 19.41 13.42
N LEU A 261 11.76 19.11 12.16
CA LEU A 261 13.03 18.57 11.67
C LEU A 261 14.15 19.59 11.83
N SER A 262 15.27 19.15 12.39
CA SER A 262 16.55 19.85 12.34
C SER A 262 17.47 19.22 11.29
N SER A 263 18.52 19.94 10.87
CA SER A 263 19.54 19.36 9.96
C SER A 263 20.17 18.10 10.56
N PHE A 264 20.42 18.08 11.86
CA PHE A 264 20.99 16.94 12.56
C PHE A 264 20.06 15.70 12.53
N THR A 265 18.80 15.88 12.88
CA THR A 265 17.81 14.78 12.88
C THR A 265 17.50 14.27 11.47
N THR A 266 17.54 15.16 10.48
CA THR A 266 17.42 14.81 9.07
C THR A 266 18.58 13.89 8.63
N VAL A 267 19.82 14.24 8.99
CA VAL A 267 21.00 13.40 8.69
C VAL A 267 20.88 12.05 9.37
N ILE A 268 20.46 11.98 10.64
CA ILE A 268 20.25 10.69 11.33
C ILE A 268 19.20 9.85 10.61
N GLY A 269 18.07 10.44 10.19
CA GLY A 269 17.05 9.76 9.42
C GLY A 269 17.60 9.12 8.13
N TYR A 270 18.44 9.86 7.38
CA TYR A 270 19.10 9.31 6.20
C TYR A 270 20.12 8.21 6.53
N VAL A 271 20.88 8.35 7.61
CA VAL A 271 21.81 7.28 8.06
C VAL A 271 21.05 6.00 8.36
N PHE A 272 19.92 6.07 9.07
CA PHE A 272 19.08 4.91 9.31
C PHE A 272 18.56 4.31 8.00
N LEU A 273 18.04 5.13 7.09
CA LEU A 273 17.53 4.65 5.81
C LEU A 273 18.63 3.93 4.99
N ILE A 274 19.84 4.52 4.92
CA ILE A 274 20.98 3.90 4.24
C ILE A 274 21.35 2.57 4.91
N ALA A 275 21.38 2.51 6.24
CA ALA A 275 21.70 1.28 6.97
C ALA A 275 20.65 0.18 6.71
N ILE A 276 19.35 0.53 6.68
CA ILE A 276 18.25 -0.39 6.37
C ILE A 276 18.41 -0.95 4.96
N VAL A 277 18.68 -0.08 3.98
CA VAL A 277 18.89 -0.49 2.58
C VAL A 277 20.15 -1.35 2.46
N ALA A 278 21.25 -0.98 3.09
CA ALA A 278 22.49 -1.77 3.10
C ALA A 278 22.29 -3.18 3.71
N TYR A 279 21.55 -3.26 4.81
CA TYR A 279 21.20 -4.56 5.39
C TYR A 279 20.28 -5.38 4.48
N SER A 280 19.35 -4.73 3.80
CA SER A 280 18.48 -5.36 2.80
C SER A 280 19.28 -5.93 1.63
N VAL A 281 20.32 -5.22 1.16
CA VAL A 281 21.27 -5.70 0.14
C VAL A 281 22.02 -6.94 0.65
N TYR A 282 22.54 -6.88 1.87
CA TYR A 282 23.22 -8.04 2.49
C TYR A 282 22.32 -9.28 2.52
N VAL A 283 21.09 -9.14 3.03
CA VAL A 283 20.10 -10.23 3.09
C VAL A 283 19.79 -10.78 1.70
N PHE A 284 19.61 -9.89 0.73
CA PHE A 284 19.30 -10.28 -0.66
C PHE A 284 20.38 -11.18 -1.26
N PHE A 285 21.66 -10.81 -1.13
CA PHE A 285 22.76 -11.59 -1.70
C PHE A 285 23.07 -12.85 -0.92
N LYS A 286 22.88 -12.85 0.40
CA LYS A 286 23.15 -14.02 1.25
C LYS A 286 22.09 -15.11 1.12
N SER A 287 20.83 -14.76 0.90
CA SER A 287 19.73 -15.72 0.84
C SER A 287 19.50 -16.22 -0.59
N LYS A 288 19.49 -17.55 -0.75
CA LYS A 288 19.17 -18.21 -2.04
C LYS A 288 17.66 -18.45 -2.24
N ASN A 289 16.84 -18.28 -1.21
CA ASN A 289 15.42 -18.58 -1.24
C ASN A 289 14.60 -17.33 -1.65
N ASN A 290 13.60 -17.51 -2.52
CA ASN A 290 12.69 -16.42 -2.94
C ASN A 290 11.91 -15.79 -1.76
N ALA A 291 11.83 -16.45 -0.60
CA ALA A 291 11.30 -15.85 0.64
C ALA A 291 12.05 -14.57 1.06
N LYS A 292 13.29 -14.37 0.59
CA LYS A 292 14.08 -13.16 0.82
C LYS A 292 13.32 -11.88 0.45
N TYR A 293 12.53 -11.90 -0.62
CA TYR A 293 11.77 -10.73 -1.05
C TYR A 293 10.70 -10.31 -0.03
N TYR A 294 10.00 -11.29 0.55
CA TYR A 294 9.01 -11.03 1.61
C TYR A 294 9.68 -10.56 2.89
N PHE A 295 10.82 -11.17 3.26
CA PHE A 295 11.58 -10.75 4.43
C PHE A 295 12.13 -9.32 4.27
N VAL A 296 12.71 -9.00 3.11
CA VAL A 296 13.19 -7.63 2.82
C VAL A 296 12.03 -6.64 2.82
N GLY A 297 10.86 -7.03 2.28
CA GLY A 297 9.66 -6.19 2.33
C GLY A 297 9.23 -5.86 3.76
N ALA A 298 9.17 -6.87 4.63
CA ALA A 298 8.86 -6.69 6.05
C ALA A 298 9.92 -5.84 6.76
N LEU A 299 11.20 -6.08 6.45
CA LEU A 299 12.32 -5.31 7.01
C LEU A 299 12.22 -3.82 6.62
N LEU A 300 12.04 -3.52 5.33
CA LEU A 300 11.90 -2.16 4.83
C LEU A 300 10.71 -1.45 5.48
N ALA A 301 9.54 -2.10 5.51
CA ALA A 301 8.35 -1.52 6.12
C ALA A 301 8.56 -1.22 7.60
N PHE A 302 8.96 -2.23 8.38
CA PHE A 302 9.08 -2.12 9.83
C PHE A 302 10.21 -1.18 10.27
N MET A 303 11.41 -1.37 9.73
CA MET A 303 12.58 -0.60 10.17
C MET A 303 12.49 0.86 9.70
N THR A 304 11.93 1.12 8.51
CA THR A 304 11.72 2.50 8.07
C THR A 304 10.70 3.20 8.97
N TYR A 305 9.58 2.56 9.27
CA TYR A 305 8.58 3.11 10.20
C TYR A 305 9.18 3.39 11.59
N MET A 306 9.97 2.45 12.10
CA MET A 306 10.54 2.54 13.46
C MET A 306 11.66 3.58 13.60
N LEU A 307 12.47 3.78 12.58
CA LEU A 307 13.73 4.55 12.70
C LEU A 307 13.77 5.82 11.87
N SER A 308 13.04 5.90 10.75
CA SER A 308 13.09 7.08 9.90
C SER A 308 12.32 8.27 10.49
N THR A 309 12.69 9.45 10.06
CA THR A 309 11.94 10.70 10.33
C THR A 309 10.77 10.88 9.36
N LYS A 310 9.90 11.85 9.61
CA LYS A 310 8.70 12.13 8.81
C LYS A 310 7.70 10.98 8.79
N MET A 311 7.63 10.21 9.87
CA MET A 311 6.61 9.18 10.01
C MET A 311 5.38 9.75 10.73
N HIS A 312 4.20 9.38 10.25
CA HIS A 312 2.94 9.68 10.90
C HIS A 312 2.05 8.43 10.93
N ASP A 313 1.04 8.44 11.81
CA ASP A 313 0.03 7.40 12.00
C ASP A 313 -0.82 7.14 10.75
#